data_c941cc41c1b92f24e0196fa39090b896
#
_entry.id   c941cc41c1b92f24e0196fa39090b896
#
_cell.length_a   1.000
_cell.length_b   1.000
_cell.length_c   1.000
_cell.angle_alpha   90.00
_cell.angle_beta   90.00
_cell.angle_gamma   90.00
#
_symmetry.space_group_name_H-M   'P 1'
#
loop_
_entity.id
_entity.type
_entity.pdbx_description
1 polymer ?
#
loop_
_entity_poly.entity_id
_entity_poly.type
_entity_poly.pdbx_seq_one_letter_code
_entity_poly.pdbx_strand_id
1 'polypeptide(L)'
;MESFNLDNSQEVPYDLKNLDDTHPKENNVDGLKIQLMNHQRTALYHCLMIESNEGILINETYYFSTFGILACKVGSGKSFVVLAMIMKRPVVNYRRISNGYGGGLITHSSFRKINTASNTVGANIILIPHNLLSQWTEYMSKYTNIRYFIIHSSKDYQFFRGRIMKYKDETDDSKKRQFFEDITENVVYLVTNKFWNVFALEWNNSIRKNASRIFVDEVHAINIPNSMKLQANFVWFISSSLNDLFRHSNNGFIKDYINTWSYYSSLNHNVVKNNDDYVDSSIQLESPNMVMIRCKTSRLLNIFSGIITEEVRNMLLAEDVEGVISTLGIPTVSESNIIQVLCKNLQNDLENARMIHETKKIMIYATEQLKQESIAKSQEKIDKINEKIMDVQKRISECDIDPIMHIDIMKPVITGCCNNKFDLESITAHYSHQEKNHLPIVCPLCRAPLDLKKLLYVGEFKGDRVSKKKEPTEWVSIEHTKIENLEYLLRTQIEQTKRILIFSEFEGNVSQLGEAFRNARKNELYPLKGSIGHITNLIEQYNNGDIKNLFLNATYCGSGLNLEKTDVVIIMHKMTQDNMNQVVGRAQRLGRTGRLDIYCLYAENE
;
A
#
# COMPACT_ATOMS: atom_id res chain seq x y z
N MET A 1 22.23 15.38 46.04
CA MET A 1 22.21 15.88 44.64
C MET A 1 23.47 15.32 43.99
N GLU A 2 23.39 14.19 43.35
CA GLU A 2 24.49 13.71 42.52
C GLU A 2 24.56 14.64 41.32
N SER A 3 25.70 15.31 41.14
CA SER A 3 25.99 16.09 39.96
C SER A 3 25.89 15.17 38.74
N PHE A 4 25.08 15.52 37.79
CA PHE A 4 25.02 14.87 36.49
C PHE A 4 26.40 15.03 35.86
N ASN A 5 27.14 13.94 35.77
CA ASN A 5 28.45 13.95 35.12
C ASN A 5 28.15 13.97 33.60
N LEU A 6 28.23 15.16 33.01
CA LEU A 6 27.98 15.42 31.58
C LEU A 6 29.14 14.93 30.68
N ASP A 7 30.24 14.43 31.32
CA ASP A 7 31.46 14.05 30.61
C ASP A 7 31.37 12.78 29.76
N ASN A 8 30.24 12.04 29.84
CA ASN A 8 30.00 10.81 29.06
C ASN A 8 28.93 10.95 27.96
N SER A 9 28.56 12.16 27.60
CA SER A 9 27.60 12.36 26.50
C SER A 9 28.29 12.20 25.16
N GLN A 10 27.68 11.43 24.27
CA GLN A 10 28.16 11.23 22.92
C GLN A 10 27.70 12.36 22.02
N GLU A 11 28.62 13.06 21.38
CA GLU A 11 28.34 13.99 20.32
C GLU A 11 28.08 13.23 19.03
N VAL A 12 26.91 13.50 18.40
CA VAL A 12 26.53 12.90 17.13
C VAL A 12 26.54 14.00 16.06
N PRO A 13 27.65 14.18 15.37
CA PRO A 13 27.79 15.25 14.37
C PRO A 13 27.17 14.91 13.01
N TYR A 14 26.38 13.84 12.91
CA TYR A 14 25.85 13.31 11.64
C TYR A 14 24.32 13.12 11.68
N ASP A 15 23.74 12.98 10.49
CA ASP A 15 22.31 12.75 10.32
C ASP A 15 21.94 11.28 10.58
N LEU A 16 21.18 11.04 11.64
CA LEU A 16 20.68 9.69 11.99
C LEU A 16 19.77 9.06 10.94
N LYS A 17 19.34 9.82 9.93
CA LYS A 17 18.52 9.32 8.82
C LYS A 17 19.33 8.79 7.64
N ASN A 18 20.63 8.97 7.63
CA ASN A 18 21.51 8.59 6.53
C ASN A 18 22.75 7.87 7.01
N LEU A 19 22.55 6.85 7.87
CA LEU A 19 23.64 6.08 8.45
C LEU A 19 24.27 5.15 7.41
N ASP A 20 25.61 5.07 7.43
CA ASP A 20 26.41 4.26 6.52
C ASP A 20 27.48 3.43 7.24
N ASP A 21 28.40 2.82 6.49
CA ASP A 21 29.44 1.94 7.03
C ASP A 21 30.48 2.66 7.90
N THR A 22 30.60 3.99 7.80
CA THR A 22 31.53 4.80 8.61
C THR A 22 31.05 5.02 10.03
N HIS A 23 29.74 4.81 10.27
CA HIS A 23 29.12 5.05 11.56
C HIS A 23 29.39 3.95 12.58
N PRO A 24 29.37 4.26 13.89
CA PRO A 24 29.58 3.29 14.97
C PRO A 24 28.59 2.11 14.88
N LYS A 25 29.11 0.93 15.25
CA LYS A 25 28.37 -0.33 15.21
C LYS A 25 28.38 -0.98 16.58
N GLU A 26 27.23 -1.48 17.02
CA GLU A 26 27.15 -2.29 18.22
C GLU A 26 27.81 -3.66 17.99
N ASN A 27 28.34 -4.26 19.07
CA ASN A 27 28.84 -5.63 19.02
C ASN A 27 27.68 -6.64 18.83
N ASN A 28 28.01 -7.85 18.41
CA ASN A 28 27.04 -8.93 18.38
C ASN A 28 26.43 -9.14 19.77
N VAL A 29 25.16 -9.52 19.78
CA VAL A 29 24.38 -9.68 21.01
C VAL A 29 24.41 -11.14 21.44
N ASP A 30 24.88 -11.37 22.65
CA ASP A 30 24.98 -12.72 23.23
C ASP A 30 23.56 -13.34 23.34
N GLY A 31 23.47 -14.62 22.96
CA GLY A 31 22.23 -15.36 22.99
C GLY A 31 21.31 -15.15 21.78
N LEU A 32 21.59 -14.19 20.90
CA LEU A 32 20.94 -14.09 19.59
C LEU A 32 21.58 -15.11 18.64
N LYS A 33 20.77 -16.08 18.17
CA LYS A 33 21.24 -17.23 17.35
C LYS A 33 21.52 -16.88 15.89
N ILE A 34 21.51 -15.62 15.54
CA ILE A 34 21.86 -15.08 14.23
C ILE A 34 22.88 -13.97 14.40
N GLN A 35 23.84 -13.90 13.50
CA GLN A 35 24.81 -12.82 13.47
C GLN A 35 24.19 -11.61 12.76
N LEU A 36 24.16 -10.46 13.42
CA LEU A 36 23.67 -9.22 12.84
C LEU A 36 24.61 -8.71 11.76
N MET A 37 24.05 -8.24 10.68
CA MET A 37 24.78 -7.58 9.60
C MET A 37 25.25 -6.18 10.02
N ASN A 38 26.23 -5.62 9.31
CA ASN A 38 26.81 -4.32 9.65
C ASN A 38 25.76 -3.22 9.76
N HIS A 39 24.86 -3.08 8.81
CA HIS A 39 23.79 -2.08 8.87
C HIS A 39 22.83 -2.29 10.06
N GLN A 40 22.58 -3.55 10.46
CA GLN A 40 21.75 -3.84 11.64
C GLN A 40 22.48 -3.48 12.93
N ARG A 41 23.77 -3.72 12.99
CA ARG A 41 24.64 -3.34 14.13
C ARG A 41 24.74 -1.82 14.25
N THR A 42 24.82 -1.10 13.11
CA THR A 42 24.77 0.38 13.08
C THR A 42 23.43 0.88 13.60
N ALA A 43 22.32 0.35 13.10
CA ALA A 43 20.98 0.72 13.58
C ALA A 43 20.81 0.42 15.08
N LEU A 44 21.26 -0.76 15.54
CA LEU A 44 21.21 -1.16 16.94
C LEU A 44 21.96 -0.17 17.85
N TYR A 45 23.20 0.21 17.48
CA TYR A 45 23.98 1.18 18.23
C TYR A 45 23.22 2.49 18.43
N HIS A 46 22.66 3.05 17.35
CA HIS A 46 21.97 4.33 17.40
C HIS A 46 20.61 4.24 18.10
N CYS A 47 19.89 3.10 17.99
CA CYS A 47 18.69 2.87 18.78
C CYS A 47 19.00 2.85 20.28
N LEU A 48 20.04 2.14 20.71
CA LEU A 48 20.46 2.06 22.11
C LEU A 48 20.95 3.42 22.62
N MET A 49 21.58 4.22 21.76
CA MET A 49 22.02 5.57 22.08
C MET A 49 20.82 6.50 22.33
N ILE A 50 19.79 6.48 21.46
CA ILE A 50 18.54 7.26 21.67
C ILE A 50 17.86 6.88 23.00
N GLU A 51 17.91 5.60 23.38
CA GLU A 51 17.39 5.14 24.67
C GLU A 51 18.29 5.45 25.86
N SER A 52 19.51 5.96 25.67
CA SER A 52 20.44 6.18 26.77
C SER A 52 19.95 7.26 27.71
N ASN A 53 20.33 7.17 28.98
CA ASN A 53 20.00 8.19 29.98
C ASN A 53 20.86 9.46 29.83
N GLU A 54 21.91 9.38 29.04
CA GLU A 54 22.88 10.45 28.86
C GLU A 54 22.39 11.50 27.88
N GLY A 55 21.39 11.16 27.07
CA GLY A 55 20.93 12.00 25.99
C GLY A 55 21.85 11.94 24.77
N ILE A 56 21.47 12.60 23.72
CA ILE A 56 22.24 12.72 22.49
C ILE A 56 22.63 14.18 22.32
N LEU A 57 23.95 14.45 22.21
CA LEU A 57 24.44 15.77 21.89
C LEU A 57 24.45 15.99 20.37
N ILE A 58 23.68 16.96 19.90
CA ILE A 58 23.63 17.37 18.49
C ILE A 58 23.73 18.89 18.44
N ASN A 59 24.74 19.42 17.74
CA ASN A 59 24.95 20.86 17.62
C ASN A 59 24.90 21.58 18.99
N GLU A 60 25.69 21.11 19.95
CA GLU A 60 25.78 21.65 21.30
C GLU A 60 24.50 21.57 22.14
N THR A 61 23.49 20.81 21.68
CA THR A 61 22.19 20.64 22.34
C THR A 61 21.94 19.19 22.72
N TYR A 62 21.62 18.93 23.98
CA TYR A 62 21.24 17.61 24.45
C TYR A 62 19.78 17.28 24.15
N TYR A 63 19.57 16.17 23.48
CA TYR A 63 18.25 15.64 23.15
C TYR A 63 17.95 14.40 23.99
N PHE A 64 16.81 14.42 24.64
CA PHE A 64 16.28 13.27 25.38
C PHE A 64 14.92 12.91 24.81
N SER A 65 14.65 11.64 24.57
CA SER A 65 13.37 11.20 24.03
C SER A 65 12.77 10.04 24.82
N THR A 66 11.46 9.93 24.81
CA THR A 66 10.69 8.77 25.30
C THR A 66 10.20 7.89 24.17
N PHE A 67 10.50 8.25 22.93
CA PHE A 67 10.18 7.45 21.74
C PHE A 67 11.30 7.55 20.71
N GLY A 68 11.34 6.55 19.83
CA GLY A 68 12.22 6.51 18.67
C GLY A 68 11.48 5.94 17.46
N ILE A 69 12.04 6.18 16.28
CA ILE A 69 11.51 5.69 15.00
C ILE A 69 12.61 4.90 14.30
N LEU A 70 12.37 3.61 14.06
CA LEU A 70 13.28 2.77 13.27
C LEU A 70 12.73 2.66 11.85
N ALA A 71 13.35 3.39 10.90
CA ALA A 71 12.82 3.64 9.57
C ALA A 71 13.68 3.05 8.43
N CYS A 72 14.43 2.00 8.68
CA CYS A 72 15.21 1.32 7.65
C CYS A 72 14.30 0.67 6.60
N LYS A 73 14.79 0.54 5.36
CA LYS A 73 14.03 0.01 4.23
C LYS A 73 13.42 -1.38 4.48
N VAL A 74 12.46 -1.75 3.65
CA VAL A 74 11.88 -3.10 3.66
C VAL A 74 12.98 -4.15 3.43
N GLY A 75 12.92 -5.26 4.15
CA GLY A 75 13.90 -6.34 4.01
C GLY A 75 15.21 -6.13 4.78
N SER A 76 15.45 -4.97 5.41
CA SER A 76 16.68 -4.70 6.20
C SER A 76 16.79 -5.50 7.51
N GLY A 77 15.75 -6.23 7.89
CA GLY A 77 15.76 -7.02 9.13
C GLY A 77 15.54 -6.21 10.40
N LYS A 78 14.73 -5.16 10.36
CA LYS A 78 14.35 -4.32 11.52
C LYS A 78 13.91 -5.13 12.74
N SER A 79 13.19 -6.23 12.53
CA SER A 79 12.73 -7.12 13.62
C SER A 79 13.90 -7.73 14.39
N PHE A 80 15.03 -8.05 13.74
CA PHE A 80 16.22 -8.54 14.43
C PHE A 80 16.92 -7.45 15.25
N VAL A 81 16.87 -6.19 14.78
CA VAL A 81 17.35 -5.05 15.57
C VAL A 81 16.51 -4.91 16.84
N VAL A 82 15.18 -5.05 16.76
CA VAL A 82 14.28 -5.03 17.93
C VAL A 82 14.60 -6.15 18.91
N LEU A 83 14.77 -7.38 18.44
CA LEU A 83 15.14 -8.51 19.28
C LEU A 83 16.50 -8.28 19.96
N ALA A 84 17.46 -7.77 19.22
CA ALA A 84 18.79 -7.41 19.73
C ALA A 84 18.73 -6.32 20.80
N MET A 85 17.90 -5.30 20.63
CA MET A 85 17.65 -4.25 21.64
C MET A 85 17.11 -4.84 22.95
N ILE A 86 16.11 -5.73 22.85
CA ILE A 86 15.52 -6.39 24.02
C ILE A 86 16.56 -7.23 24.75
N MET A 87 17.37 -7.99 24.00
CA MET A 87 18.40 -8.86 24.59
C MET A 87 19.57 -8.09 25.18
N LYS A 88 20.04 -7.05 24.49
CA LYS A 88 21.18 -6.23 24.95
C LYS A 88 20.85 -5.39 26.17
N ARG A 89 19.64 -4.85 26.22
CA ARG A 89 19.14 -4.01 27.32
C ARG A 89 17.71 -4.43 27.67
N PRO A 90 17.51 -5.47 28.49
CA PRO A 90 16.17 -5.99 28.79
C PRO A 90 15.24 -4.94 29.40
N VAL A 91 15.77 -4.05 30.22
CA VAL A 91 14.99 -3.00 30.90
C VAL A 91 15.53 -1.62 30.57
N VAL A 92 14.64 -0.72 30.19
CA VAL A 92 14.95 0.71 30.05
C VAL A 92 14.55 1.44 31.32
N ASN A 93 15.54 1.92 32.05
CA ASN A 93 15.33 2.72 33.25
C ASN A 93 15.56 4.19 32.95
N TYR A 94 14.65 5.04 33.43
CA TYR A 94 14.78 6.48 33.27
C TYR A 94 15.00 7.20 34.59
N ARG A 95 15.88 8.21 34.58
CA ARG A 95 15.99 9.23 35.60
C ARG A 95 15.10 10.43 35.24
N ARG A 96 14.55 11.12 36.20
CA ARG A 96 13.81 12.36 36.00
C ARG A 96 14.78 13.53 35.91
N ILE A 97 14.89 14.14 34.74
CA ILE A 97 15.57 15.42 34.62
C ILE A 97 14.51 16.49 34.94
N SER A 98 14.55 17.07 36.12
CA SER A 98 13.71 18.22 36.45
C SER A 98 14.29 19.43 35.76
N ASN A 99 13.44 20.26 35.13
CA ASN A 99 13.80 21.59 34.67
C ASN A 99 14.13 22.44 35.90
N GLY A 100 15.40 22.45 36.31
CA GLY A 100 15.89 23.52 37.18
C GLY A 100 15.92 24.82 36.36
N TYR A 101 15.44 25.89 36.89
CA TYR A 101 15.62 27.24 36.35
C TYR A 101 17.11 27.57 36.34
N GLY A 102 17.80 27.19 35.30
CA GLY A 102 19.22 27.44 35.14
C GLY A 102 19.77 26.77 33.89
N GLY A 103 19.61 27.44 32.77
CA GLY A 103 20.55 27.46 31.64
C GLY A 103 20.89 26.20 30.88
N GLY A 104 20.26 25.06 31.08
CA GLY A 104 20.46 23.86 30.30
C GLY A 104 19.37 23.73 29.24
N LEU A 105 19.73 23.74 27.98
CA LEU A 105 18.82 23.61 26.86
C LEU A 105 18.19 22.21 26.84
N ILE A 106 17.00 22.10 27.36
CA ILE A 106 16.13 20.93 27.14
C ILE A 106 15.22 21.32 25.97
N THR A 107 15.45 20.69 24.84
CA THR A 107 14.62 20.96 23.68
C THR A 107 13.30 20.21 23.73
N HIS A 108 12.31 20.78 23.10
CA HIS A 108 10.88 20.54 23.23
C HIS A 108 10.33 19.14 22.91
N SER A 109 11.12 18.22 22.41
CA SER A 109 10.64 16.86 22.10
C SER A 109 10.76 15.87 23.26
N SER A 110 11.23 16.31 24.43
CA SER A 110 11.85 15.38 25.36
C SER A 110 11.60 15.67 26.81
N PHE A 111 10.36 15.48 27.27
CA PHE A 111 10.16 15.30 28.69
C PHE A 111 10.42 13.83 29.05
N ARG A 112 11.63 13.55 29.56
CA ARG A 112 11.83 12.34 30.32
C ARG A 112 11.23 12.50 31.70
N LYS A 113 10.12 11.85 31.90
CA LYS A 113 9.68 11.53 33.24
C LYS A 113 10.52 10.38 33.73
N ILE A 114 11.53 10.63 34.55
CA ILE A 114 12.22 9.55 35.24
C ILE A 114 11.23 9.00 36.26
N ASN A 115 10.74 7.83 36.01
CA ASN A 115 10.20 7.02 37.08
C ASN A 115 11.39 6.39 37.81
N THR A 116 11.40 6.54 39.12
CA THR A 116 12.25 5.72 39.97
C THR A 116 12.06 4.26 39.61
N ALA A 117 13.10 3.44 39.68
CA ALA A 117 13.11 2.03 39.31
C ALA A 117 11.96 1.18 39.87
N SER A 118 11.26 1.70 40.91
CA SER A 118 10.13 1.05 41.58
C SER A 118 8.83 0.95 40.75
N ASN A 119 8.68 1.70 39.65
CA ASN A 119 7.44 1.73 38.88
C ASN A 119 7.54 1.14 37.48
N THR A 120 8.65 0.47 37.15
CA THR A 120 8.89 -0.15 35.85
C THR A 120 9.07 -1.64 36.02
N VAL A 121 8.59 -2.41 35.06
CA VAL A 121 8.80 -3.86 34.97
C VAL A 121 9.62 -4.19 33.72
N GLY A 122 10.30 -5.35 33.75
CA GLY A 122 11.17 -5.82 32.67
C GLY A 122 10.42 -6.37 31.45
N ALA A 123 9.11 -6.20 31.38
CA ALA A 123 8.34 -6.63 30.23
C ALA A 123 8.47 -5.69 29.05
N ASN A 124 8.66 -6.26 27.85
CA ASN A 124 8.61 -5.57 26.58
C ASN A 124 7.36 -6.00 25.80
N ILE A 125 6.71 -5.07 25.13
CA ILE A 125 5.47 -5.32 24.39
C ILE A 125 5.74 -5.02 22.91
N ILE A 126 5.40 -5.95 22.03
CA ILE A 126 5.48 -5.77 20.58
C ILE A 126 4.04 -5.80 20.03
N LEU A 127 3.55 -4.64 19.62
CA LEU A 127 2.27 -4.48 18.95
C LEU A 127 2.47 -4.68 17.46
N ILE A 128 1.74 -5.62 16.89
CA ILE A 128 1.87 -6.04 15.50
C ILE A 128 0.50 -6.10 14.80
N PRO A 129 0.44 -5.85 13.49
CA PRO A 129 -0.68 -6.28 12.68
C PRO A 129 -0.84 -7.81 12.73
N HIS A 130 -2.07 -8.29 12.63
CA HIS A 130 -2.37 -9.72 12.80
C HIS A 130 -1.61 -10.64 11.83
N ASN A 131 -1.36 -10.17 10.63
CA ASN A 131 -0.65 -10.89 9.56
C ASN A 131 0.88 -11.06 9.80
N LEU A 132 1.47 -10.30 10.71
CA LEU A 132 2.89 -10.46 11.08
C LEU A 132 3.12 -11.49 12.20
N LEU A 133 2.06 -12.04 12.78
CA LEU A 133 2.15 -12.90 13.95
C LEU A 133 3.03 -14.13 13.70
N SER A 134 2.84 -14.84 12.59
CA SER A 134 3.63 -16.04 12.26
C SER A 134 5.11 -15.73 12.11
N GLN A 135 5.44 -14.64 11.44
CA GLN A 135 6.81 -14.18 11.25
C GLN A 135 7.51 -13.85 12.59
N TRP A 136 6.84 -13.09 13.46
CA TRP A 136 7.39 -12.75 14.78
C TRP A 136 7.53 -13.97 15.67
N THR A 137 6.55 -14.88 15.63
CA THR A 137 6.61 -16.15 16.39
C THR A 137 7.77 -17.02 15.92
N GLU A 138 8.00 -17.13 14.61
CA GLU A 138 9.16 -17.82 14.05
C GLU A 138 10.48 -17.19 14.52
N TYR A 139 10.60 -15.86 14.42
CA TYR A 139 11.83 -15.17 14.83
C TYR A 139 12.13 -15.34 16.31
N MET A 140 11.13 -15.23 17.18
CA MET A 140 11.29 -15.43 18.61
C MET A 140 11.75 -16.87 18.94
N SER A 141 11.07 -17.87 18.37
CA SER A 141 11.35 -19.28 18.66
C SER A 141 12.67 -19.78 18.07
N LYS A 142 13.00 -19.37 16.85
CA LYS A 142 14.15 -19.88 16.12
C LYS A 142 15.45 -19.17 16.50
N TYR A 143 15.39 -17.85 16.69
CA TYR A 143 16.61 -17.03 16.81
C TYR A 143 16.89 -16.49 18.21
N THR A 144 15.98 -16.71 19.17
CA THR A 144 16.17 -16.24 20.56
C THR A 144 15.82 -17.31 21.58
N ASN A 145 16.18 -17.06 22.84
CA ASN A 145 15.70 -17.81 24.02
C ASN A 145 14.79 -16.91 24.88
N ILE A 146 14.26 -15.82 24.32
CA ILE A 146 13.38 -14.90 25.06
C ILE A 146 12.07 -15.62 25.39
N ARG A 147 11.63 -15.50 26.62
CA ARG A 147 10.29 -15.94 27.02
C ARG A 147 9.24 -14.99 26.48
N TYR A 148 8.25 -15.50 25.77
CA TYR A 148 7.21 -14.65 25.17
C TYR A 148 5.80 -15.24 25.33
N PHE A 149 4.82 -14.37 25.28
CA PHE A 149 3.39 -14.69 25.25
C PHE A 149 2.73 -14.03 24.06
N ILE A 150 1.78 -14.73 23.46
CA ILE A 150 1.03 -14.24 22.30
C ILE A 150 -0.37 -13.85 22.79
N ILE A 151 -0.85 -12.69 22.34
CA ILE A 151 -2.20 -12.19 22.62
C ILE A 151 -2.86 -11.84 21.27
N HIS A 152 -3.43 -12.86 20.59
CA HIS A 152 -4.06 -12.72 19.28
C HIS A 152 -5.46 -13.31 19.19
N SER A 153 -5.87 -14.06 20.22
CA SER A 153 -7.17 -14.73 20.30
C SER A 153 -7.78 -14.57 21.69
N SER A 154 -9.09 -14.81 21.78
CA SER A 154 -9.78 -14.82 23.07
C SER A 154 -9.20 -15.86 24.04
N LYS A 155 -8.72 -17.01 23.51
CA LYS A 155 -8.07 -18.05 24.30
C LYS A 155 -6.78 -17.55 24.94
N ASP A 156 -5.94 -16.86 24.18
CA ASP A 156 -4.67 -16.31 24.68
C ASP A 156 -4.90 -15.23 25.72
N TYR A 157 -5.88 -14.36 25.48
CA TYR A 157 -6.28 -13.34 26.45
C TYR A 157 -6.78 -13.97 27.75
N GLN A 158 -7.61 -15.02 27.68
CA GLN A 158 -8.06 -15.73 28.89
C GLN A 158 -6.91 -16.43 29.63
N PHE A 159 -5.94 -16.97 28.90
CA PHE A 159 -4.73 -17.53 29.50
C PHE A 159 -3.92 -16.45 30.24
N PHE A 160 -3.68 -15.31 29.61
CA PHE A 160 -3.03 -14.16 30.24
C PHE A 160 -3.76 -13.69 31.49
N ARG A 161 -5.07 -13.49 31.40
CA ARG A 161 -5.93 -13.10 32.52
C ARG A 161 -5.89 -14.13 33.65
N GLY A 162 -5.89 -15.42 33.34
CA GLY A 162 -5.78 -16.49 34.34
C GLY A 162 -4.47 -16.42 35.13
N ARG A 163 -3.34 -16.04 34.47
CA ARG A 163 -2.06 -15.81 35.17
C ARG A 163 -2.12 -14.61 36.11
N ILE A 164 -2.78 -13.55 35.69
CA ILE A 164 -3.01 -12.36 36.52
C ILE A 164 -3.88 -12.69 37.72
N MET A 165 -4.93 -13.48 37.54
CA MET A 165 -5.78 -13.90 38.65
C MET A 165 -5.02 -14.75 39.68
N LYS A 166 -4.18 -15.69 39.23
CA LYS A 166 -3.30 -16.46 40.12
C LYS A 166 -2.41 -15.55 40.97
N TYR A 167 -1.85 -14.49 40.38
CA TYR A 167 -1.07 -13.49 41.11
C TYR A 167 -1.93 -12.72 42.13
N LYS A 168 -3.18 -12.35 41.77
CA LYS A 168 -4.07 -11.58 42.66
C LYS A 168 -4.59 -12.40 43.82
N ASP A 169 -4.92 -13.65 43.55
CA ASP A 169 -5.54 -14.54 44.52
C ASP A 169 -4.54 -15.24 45.46
N GLU A 170 -3.22 -15.17 45.14
CA GLU A 170 -2.18 -15.78 45.96
C GLU A 170 -1.98 -14.99 47.26
N THR A 171 -1.97 -15.69 48.37
CA THR A 171 -1.83 -15.16 49.74
C THR A 171 -0.41 -15.28 50.27
N ASP A 172 0.38 -16.23 49.75
CA ASP A 172 1.79 -16.39 50.09
C ASP A 172 2.64 -15.34 49.38
N ASP A 173 3.30 -14.48 50.11
CA ASP A 173 4.07 -13.34 49.57
C ASP A 173 5.21 -13.80 48.64
N SER A 174 5.85 -14.92 48.95
CA SER A 174 6.94 -15.48 48.14
C SER A 174 6.43 -15.96 46.79
N LYS A 175 5.34 -16.74 46.77
CA LYS A 175 4.71 -17.22 45.54
C LYS A 175 4.08 -16.09 44.76
N LYS A 176 3.44 -15.15 45.46
CA LYS A 176 2.88 -13.94 44.84
C LYS A 176 3.93 -13.13 44.11
N ARG A 177 5.09 -12.94 44.72
CA ARG A 177 6.24 -12.27 44.08
C ARG A 177 6.72 -13.05 42.86
N GLN A 178 6.86 -14.36 42.95
CA GLN A 178 7.23 -15.23 41.86
C GLN A 178 6.23 -15.16 40.70
N PHE A 179 4.92 -15.20 40.94
CA PHE A 179 3.90 -15.05 39.93
C PHE A 179 3.93 -13.68 39.27
N PHE A 180 4.23 -12.62 40.03
CA PHE A 180 4.39 -11.28 39.49
C PHE A 180 5.61 -11.19 38.57
N GLU A 181 6.77 -11.70 39.01
CA GLU A 181 8.01 -11.76 38.22
C GLU A 181 7.82 -12.59 36.95
N ASP A 182 7.06 -13.68 37.02
CA ASP A 182 6.73 -14.50 35.86
C ASP A 182 5.91 -13.78 34.79
N ILE A 183 5.13 -12.80 35.18
CA ILE A 183 4.31 -12.00 34.24
C ILE A 183 5.09 -10.76 33.76
N THR A 184 6.00 -10.23 34.55
CA THR A 184 6.53 -8.88 34.35
C THR A 184 8.03 -8.81 34.06
N GLU A 185 8.80 -9.86 34.38
CA GLU A 185 10.27 -9.79 34.24
C GLU A 185 10.78 -10.65 33.09
N ASN A 186 11.67 -10.08 32.28
CA ASN A 186 12.33 -10.75 31.13
C ASN A 186 11.33 -11.47 30.19
N VAL A 187 10.24 -10.82 29.87
CA VAL A 187 9.16 -11.35 29.05
C VAL A 187 8.80 -10.40 27.92
N VAL A 188 8.43 -10.97 26.78
CA VAL A 188 7.91 -10.24 25.63
C VAL A 188 6.44 -10.63 25.39
N TYR A 189 5.58 -9.64 25.22
CA TYR A 189 4.19 -9.83 24.80
C TYR A 189 4.05 -9.46 23.33
N LEU A 190 3.71 -10.44 22.48
CA LEU A 190 3.30 -10.22 21.10
C LEU A 190 1.80 -9.97 21.10
N VAL A 191 1.39 -8.71 20.89
CA VAL A 191 -0.02 -8.30 20.95
C VAL A 191 -0.46 -7.86 19.56
N THR A 192 -1.56 -8.44 19.05
CA THR A 192 -2.13 -7.98 17.80
C THR A 192 -3.04 -6.77 18.02
N ASN A 193 -3.15 -5.90 17.00
CA ASN A 193 -3.95 -4.67 17.05
C ASN A 193 -5.40 -4.92 17.53
N LYS A 194 -6.00 -6.05 17.14
CA LYS A 194 -7.36 -6.44 17.57
C LYS A 194 -7.49 -6.64 19.08
N PHE A 195 -6.44 -7.10 19.74
CA PHE A 195 -6.45 -7.41 21.17
C PHE A 195 -5.79 -6.35 22.05
N TRP A 196 -5.29 -5.26 21.45
CA TRP A 196 -4.60 -4.21 22.16
C TRP A 196 -5.42 -3.63 23.31
N ASN A 197 -6.65 -3.19 23.05
CA ASN A 197 -7.44 -2.49 24.06
C ASN A 197 -7.74 -3.36 25.29
N VAL A 198 -8.10 -4.62 25.07
CA VAL A 198 -8.39 -5.55 26.20
C VAL A 198 -7.12 -5.89 26.98
N PHE A 199 -5.98 -6.04 26.30
CA PHE A 199 -4.70 -6.26 26.92
C PHE A 199 -4.24 -5.04 27.73
N ALA A 200 -4.29 -3.85 27.15
CA ALA A 200 -3.89 -2.60 27.82
C ALA A 200 -4.78 -2.29 29.03
N LEU A 201 -6.09 -2.55 28.93
CA LEU A 201 -7.03 -2.40 30.04
C LEU A 201 -6.67 -3.32 31.21
N GLU A 202 -6.45 -4.63 30.93
CA GLU A 202 -6.07 -5.60 31.95
C GLU A 202 -4.71 -5.26 32.58
N TRP A 203 -3.74 -4.84 31.79
CA TRP A 203 -2.44 -4.37 32.26
C TRP A 203 -2.57 -3.18 33.21
N ASN A 204 -3.28 -2.15 32.80
CA ASN A 204 -3.47 -0.93 33.60
C ASN A 204 -4.22 -1.19 34.92
N ASN A 205 -5.19 -2.11 34.92
CA ASN A 205 -5.98 -2.43 36.12
C ASN A 205 -5.24 -3.37 37.07
N SER A 206 -4.37 -4.21 36.57
CA SER A 206 -3.81 -5.34 37.33
C SER A 206 -2.33 -5.18 37.64
N ILE A 207 -1.51 -4.86 36.67
CA ILE A 207 -0.06 -4.69 36.83
C ILE A 207 0.26 -3.31 37.40
N ARG A 208 -0.38 -2.26 36.87
CA ARG A 208 -0.27 -0.87 37.34
C ARG A 208 1.16 -0.31 37.33
N LYS A 209 2.03 -0.89 36.50
CA LYS A 209 3.42 -0.48 36.31
C LYS A 209 3.69 -0.23 34.85
N ASN A 210 4.70 0.60 34.57
CA ASN A 210 5.13 0.86 33.22
C ASN A 210 5.83 -0.37 32.63
N ALA A 211 5.50 -0.73 31.39
CA ALA A 211 6.33 -1.64 30.62
C ALA A 211 7.70 -1.03 30.34
N SER A 212 8.71 -1.85 30.15
CA SER A 212 10.04 -1.37 29.73
C SER A 212 9.95 -0.65 28.39
N ARG A 213 9.41 -1.33 27.39
CA ARG A 213 9.18 -0.77 26.04
C ARG A 213 7.86 -1.22 25.44
N ILE A 214 7.38 -0.38 24.51
CA ILE A 214 6.39 -0.78 23.50
C ILE A 214 7.06 -0.59 22.14
N PHE A 215 7.10 -1.66 21.34
CA PHE A 215 7.47 -1.61 19.92
C PHE A 215 6.18 -1.69 19.10
N VAL A 216 6.00 -0.80 18.14
CA VAL A 216 4.84 -0.78 17.24
C VAL A 216 5.35 -1.06 15.84
N ASP A 217 5.20 -2.30 15.39
CA ASP A 217 5.69 -2.71 14.07
C ASP A 217 4.66 -2.43 12.99
N GLU A 218 5.13 -2.04 11.80
CA GLU A 218 4.33 -1.57 10.66
C GLU A 218 3.24 -0.57 11.12
N VAL A 219 3.68 0.47 11.79
CA VAL A 219 2.82 1.44 12.49
C VAL A 219 1.74 2.05 11.60
N HIS A 220 2.00 2.19 10.30
CA HIS A 220 1.01 2.66 9.32
C HIS A 220 -0.17 1.70 9.12
N ALA A 221 0.02 0.40 9.37
CA ALA A 221 -1.03 -0.62 9.31
C ALA A 221 -1.81 -0.78 10.64
N ILE A 222 -1.36 -0.10 11.72
CA ILE A 222 -2.02 -0.16 13.02
C ILE A 222 -3.18 0.83 13.08
N ASN A 223 -4.39 0.30 13.08
CA ASN A 223 -5.61 1.09 13.32
C ASN A 223 -6.33 0.49 14.54
N ILE A 224 -6.40 1.26 15.63
CA ILE A 224 -7.05 0.85 16.88
C ILE A 224 -8.05 1.95 17.25
N PRO A 225 -9.35 1.75 16.97
CA PRO A 225 -10.37 2.70 17.38
C PRO A 225 -10.43 2.82 18.90
N ASN A 226 -10.54 4.07 19.39
CA ASN A 226 -10.60 4.37 20.83
C ASN A 226 -9.47 3.68 21.62
N SER A 227 -8.24 3.83 21.14
CA SER A 227 -7.08 3.13 21.70
C SER A 227 -6.88 3.42 23.19
N MET A 228 -6.64 2.35 23.95
CA MET A 228 -6.28 2.48 25.36
C MET A 228 -4.79 2.70 25.51
N LYS A 229 -4.40 3.80 26.16
CA LYS A 229 -3.00 4.10 26.42
C LYS A 229 -2.43 3.17 27.49
N LEU A 230 -1.31 2.52 27.17
CA LEU A 230 -0.51 1.76 28.11
C LEU A 230 0.81 2.53 28.34
N GLN A 231 1.22 2.65 29.60
CA GLN A 231 2.44 3.37 29.96
C GLN A 231 3.67 2.50 29.75
N ALA A 232 4.66 3.05 29.04
CA ALA A 232 5.97 2.44 28.89
C ALA A 232 7.06 3.50 29.10
N ASN A 233 8.26 3.06 29.43
CA ASN A 233 9.40 3.96 29.57
C ASN A 233 9.87 4.46 28.20
N PHE A 234 9.80 3.58 27.17
CA PHE A 234 10.15 3.96 25.82
C PHE A 234 9.18 3.35 24.79
N VAL A 235 8.92 4.07 23.70
CA VAL A 235 8.08 3.60 22.60
C VAL A 235 8.86 3.67 21.29
N TRP A 236 8.96 2.55 20.59
CA TRP A 236 9.56 2.47 19.27
C TRP A 236 8.50 2.31 18.19
N PHE A 237 8.51 3.21 17.23
CA PHE A 237 7.72 3.09 16.02
C PHE A 237 8.58 2.51 14.90
N ILE A 238 8.13 1.42 14.31
CA ILE A 238 8.86 0.70 13.27
C ILE A 238 8.07 0.83 11.98
N SER A 239 8.70 1.40 10.95
CA SER A 239 8.10 1.56 9.63
C SER A 239 9.19 1.53 8.56
N SER A 240 8.85 1.12 7.37
CA SER A 240 9.71 1.28 6.19
C SER A 240 9.48 2.63 5.48
N SER A 241 8.37 3.32 5.79
CA SER A 241 7.99 4.61 5.21
C SER A 241 7.75 5.64 6.30
N LEU A 242 8.61 6.66 6.33
CA LEU A 242 8.43 7.83 7.22
C LEU A 242 7.24 8.68 6.79
N ASN A 243 6.99 8.80 5.48
CA ASN A 243 5.90 9.60 4.95
C ASN A 243 4.54 9.05 5.40
N ASP A 244 4.39 7.74 5.40
CA ASP A 244 3.16 7.09 5.87
C ASP A 244 2.96 7.29 7.36
N LEU A 245 4.03 7.19 8.16
CA LEU A 245 3.96 7.49 9.60
C LEU A 245 3.43 8.91 9.84
N PHE A 246 3.93 9.89 9.11
CA PHE A 246 3.51 11.29 9.29
C PHE A 246 2.10 11.57 8.75
N ARG A 247 1.68 10.92 7.66
CA ARG A 247 0.29 11.00 7.15
C ARG A 247 -0.70 10.40 8.15
N HIS A 248 -0.34 9.30 8.80
CA HIS A 248 -1.16 8.64 9.82
C HIS A 248 -0.96 9.18 11.25
N SER A 249 -0.15 10.22 11.44
CA SER A 249 0.04 10.87 12.74
C SER A 249 -1.25 11.42 13.36
N ASN A 250 -2.31 11.56 12.58
CA ASN A 250 -3.66 11.87 13.05
C ASN A 250 -4.40 10.67 13.65
N ASN A 251 -3.86 9.46 13.55
CA ASN A 251 -4.39 8.29 14.23
C ASN A 251 -4.32 8.50 15.75
N GLY A 252 -5.43 8.31 16.46
CA GLY A 252 -5.53 8.50 17.92
C GLY A 252 -4.47 7.72 18.69
N PHE A 253 -4.17 6.48 18.24
CA PHE A 253 -3.15 5.64 18.86
C PHE A 253 -1.74 6.27 18.83
N ILE A 254 -1.31 6.81 17.70
CA ILE A 254 0.01 7.45 17.57
C ILE A 254 0.07 8.74 18.41
N LYS A 255 -1.00 9.53 18.41
CA LYS A 255 -1.09 10.77 19.21
C LYS A 255 -0.95 10.55 20.71
N ASP A 256 -1.35 9.38 21.20
CA ASP A 256 -1.21 9.04 22.61
C ASP A 256 0.25 8.97 23.07
N TYR A 257 1.18 8.70 22.17
CA TYR A 257 2.60 8.53 22.47
C TYR A 257 3.48 9.63 21.90
N ILE A 258 3.12 10.20 20.76
CA ILE A 258 3.82 11.34 20.12
C ILE A 258 2.96 12.58 20.33
N ASN A 259 3.43 13.52 21.14
CA ASN A 259 2.77 14.82 21.24
C ASN A 259 3.07 15.64 19.98
N THR A 260 2.16 15.61 19.01
CA THR A 260 2.34 16.18 17.67
C THR A 260 2.39 17.71 17.63
N TRP A 261 2.10 18.39 18.73
CA TRP A 261 2.12 19.85 18.80
C TRP A 261 3.53 20.45 18.89
N SER A 262 4.52 19.65 19.25
CA SER A 262 5.88 20.12 19.32
C SER A 262 6.78 19.48 18.28
N TYR A 263 6.71 19.96 17.04
CA TYR A 263 7.83 20.10 16.12
C TYR A 263 8.20 18.92 15.21
N TYR A 264 7.83 19.05 13.96
CA TYR A 264 8.43 18.37 12.80
C TYR A 264 9.97 18.45 12.77
N SER A 265 10.59 19.51 13.30
CA SER A 265 12.05 19.67 13.34
C SER A 265 12.73 18.74 14.36
N SER A 266 12.10 18.49 15.50
CA SER A 266 12.68 17.66 16.57
C SER A 266 12.45 16.16 16.38
N LEU A 267 11.45 15.77 15.57
CA LEU A 267 11.25 14.36 15.20
C LEU A 267 12.45 13.78 14.45
N ASN A 268 13.21 14.62 13.74
CA ASN A 268 14.37 14.22 12.98
C ASN A 268 15.46 13.53 13.82
N HIS A 269 15.60 13.94 15.07
CA HIS A 269 16.63 13.37 15.98
C HIS A 269 16.22 12.03 16.60
N ASN A 270 14.98 11.62 16.44
CA ASN A 270 14.46 10.36 16.94
C ASN A 270 14.36 9.27 15.86
N VAL A 271 14.78 9.57 14.63
CA VAL A 271 14.69 8.64 13.49
C VAL A 271 16.04 7.98 13.27
N VAL A 272 16.07 6.67 13.33
CA VAL A 272 17.22 5.83 12.94
C VAL A 272 16.93 5.21 11.58
N LYS A 273 17.72 5.59 10.58
CA LYS A 273 17.60 5.06 9.22
C LYS A 273 18.97 4.89 8.58
N ASN A 274 19.26 3.70 8.13
CA ASN A 274 20.45 3.45 7.30
C ASN A 274 20.20 3.94 5.87
N ASN A 275 21.27 4.36 5.20
CA ASN A 275 21.27 4.57 3.75
C ASN A 275 20.90 3.25 3.03
N ASP A 276 20.09 3.35 1.99
CA ASP A 276 19.57 2.17 1.29
C ASP A 276 20.68 1.40 0.56
N ASP A 277 21.68 2.09 -0.02
CA ASP A 277 22.83 1.47 -0.66
C ASP A 277 23.73 0.74 0.35
N TYR A 278 23.88 1.30 1.56
CA TYR A 278 24.59 0.64 2.65
C TYR A 278 23.90 -0.65 3.10
N VAL A 279 22.57 -0.63 3.18
CA VAL A 279 21.81 -1.86 3.49
C VAL A 279 22.05 -2.91 2.40
N ASP A 280 21.97 -2.54 1.13
CA ASP A 280 22.15 -3.46 0.00
C ASP A 280 23.56 -4.05 -0.03
N SER A 281 24.59 -3.23 0.13
CA SER A 281 25.98 -3.69 0.19
C SER A 281 26.24 -4.60 1.39
N SER A 282 25.65 -4.29 2.55
CA SER A 282 25.78 -5.09 3.76
C SER A 282 25.10 -6.46 3.66
N ILE A 283 24.00 -6.57 2.90
CA ILE A 283 23.28 -7.81 2.66
C ILE A 283 23.94 -8.62 1.52
N GLN A 284 24.79 -7.98 0.72
CA GLN A 284 25.44 -8.58 -0.46
C GLN A 284 24.41 -9.10 -1.50
N LEU A 285 23.29 -8.41 -1.63
CA LEU A 285 22.30 -8.70 -2.67
C LEU A 285 22.69 -7.98 -3.96
N GLU A 286 22.62 -8.71 -5.08
CA GLU A 286 22.74 -8.09 -6.39
C GLU A 286 21.58 -7.10 -6.62
N SER A 287 21.89 -5.92 -7.17
CA SER A 287 20.86 -4.94 -7.52
C SER A 287 19.86 -5.53 -8.51
N PRO A 288 18.55 -5.32 -8.33
CA PRO A 288 17.54 -5.80 -9.26
C PRO A 288 17.76 -5.24 -10.66
N ASN A 289 17.46 -6.05 -11.67
CA ASN A 289 17.40 -5.60 -13.05
C ASN A 289 15.99 -5.07 -13.34
N MET A 290 15.87 -3.78 -13.58
CA MET A 290 14.57 -3.16 -13.85
C MET A 290 14.42 -2.83 -15.33
N VAL A 291 13.39 -3.38 -15.96
CA VAL A 291 13.05 -3.20 -17.36
C VAL A 291 11.70 -2.51 -17.47
N MET A 292 11.69 -1.32 -18.07
CA MET A 292 10.46 -0.55 -18.31
C MET A 292 9.94 -0.89 -19.70
N ILE A 293 8.70 -1.33 -19.79
CA ILE A 293 8.03 -1.68 -21.04
C ILE A 293 6.87 -0.71 -21.25
N ARG A 294 6.98 0.09 -22.28
CA ARG A 294 5.91 0.99 -22.70
C ARG A 294 4.86 0.20 -23.48
N CYS A 295 3.62 0.33 -23.05
CA CYS A 295 2.48 -0.37 -23.61
C CYS A 295 1.50 0.63 -24.21
N LYS A 296 0.71 0.15 -25.18
CA LYS A 296 -0.38 0.92 -25.78
C LYS A 296 -1.39 1.32 -24.71
N THR A 297 -1.79 2.58 -24.72
CA THR A 297 -2.86 3.07 -23.84
C THR A 297 -4.20 2.46 -24.24
N SER A 298 -5.02 2.04 -23.28
CA SER A 298 -6.34 1.50 -23.56
C SER A 298 -7.24 2.52 -24.27
N ARG A 299 -8.11 2.05 -25.16
CA ARG A 299 -9.05 2.92 -25.90
C ARG A 299 -9.96 3.68 -24.97
N LEU A 300 -10.45 3.04 -23.90
CA LEU A 300 -11.32 3.68 -22.92
C LEU A 300 -10.66 4.88 -22.24
N LEU A 301 -9.38 4.79 -21.91
CA LEU A 301 -8.62 5.91 -21.38
C LEU A 301 -8.50 7.08 -22.36
N ASN A 302 -8.29 6.79 -23.64
CA ASN A 302 -8.19 7.82 -24.68
C ASN A 302 -9.54 8.52 -24.90
N ILE A 303 -10.65 7.75 -24.94
CA ILE A 303 -11.98 8.28 -25.18
C ILE A 303 -12.43 9.17 -24.01
N PHE A 304 -12.24 8.70 -22.76
CA PHE A 304 -12.77 9.37 -21.58
C PHE A 304 -11.74 10.17 -20.78
N SER A 305 -10.58 10.46 -21.36
CA SER A 305 -9.56 11.30 -20.71
C SER A 305 -10.13 12.63 -20.22
N GLY A 306 -9.92 12.93 -18.94
CA GLY A 306 -10.41 14.16 -18.28
C GLY A 306 -11.90 14.12 -17.87
N ILE A 307 -12.60 13.00 -18.04
CA ILE A 307 -14.03 12.84 -17.73
C ILE A 307 -14.26 11.84 -16.61
N ILE A 308 -13.53 10.74 -16.63
CA ILE A 308 -13.60 9.70 -15.59
C ILE A 308 -12.91 10.15 -14.31
N THR A 309 -13.35 9.58 -13.17
CA THR A 309 -12.69 9.79 -11.88
C THR A 309 -11.27 9.22 -11.89
N GLU A 310 -10.42 9.72 -11.01
CA GLU A 310 -9.05 9.21 -10.89
C GLU A 310 -9.02 7.72 -10.51
N GLU A 311 -9.95 7.27 -9.69
CA GLU A 311 -10.12 5.87 -9.33
C GLU A 311 -10.39 4.98 -10.56
N VAL A 312 -11.40 5.34 -11.37
CA VAL A 312 -11.73 4.61 -12.62
C VAL A 312 -10.55 4.67 -13.61
N ARG A 313 -9.85 5.82 -13.67
CA ARG A 313 -8.66 5.96 -14.50
C ARG A 313 -7.57 4.98 -14.09
N ASN A 314 -7.29 4.87 -12.79
CA ASN A 314 -6.25 3.98 -12.26
C ASN A 314 -6.62 2.49 -12.46
N MET A 315 -7.91 2.12 -12.31
CA MET A 315 -8.40 0.79 -12.67
C MET A 315 -8.16 0.47 -14.15
N LEU A 316 -8.49 1.40 -15.05
CA LEU A 316 -8.25 1.21 -16.50
C LEU A 316 -6.76 1.16 -16.85
N LEU A 317 -5.91 1.92 -16.16
CA LEU A 317 -4.46 1.82 -16.30
C LEU A 317 -3.92 0.46 -15.86
N ALA A 318 -4.53 -0.15 -14.86
CA ALA A 318 -4.20 -1.50 -14.40
C ALA A 318 -4.83 -2.61 -15.26
N GLU A 319 -5.61 -2.25 -16.29
CA GLU A 319 -6.45 -3.18 -17.09
C GLU A 319 -7.50 -3.92 -16.25
N ASP A 320 -7.95 -3.31 -15.17
CA ASP A 320 -9.01 -3.83 -14.30
C ASP A 320 -10.40 -3.43 -14.82
N VAL A 321 -10.83 -4.05 -15.90
CA VAL A 321 -12.13 -3.82 -16.54
C VAL A 321 -13.28 -4.29 -15.63
N GLU A 322 -13.10 -5.40 -14.90
CA GLU A 322 -14.12 -5.92 -13.98
C GLU A 322 -14.35 -4.97 -12.79
N GLY A 323 -13.29 -4.38 -12.24
CA GLY A 323 -13.37 -3.35 -11.20
C GLY A 323 -14.10 -2.10 -11.67
N VAL A 324 -13.82 -1.63 -12.88
CA VAL A 324 -14.55 -0.51 -13.50
C VAL A 324 -16.03 -0.80 -13.64
N ILE A 325 -16.39 -1.98 -14.12
CA ILE A 325 -17.77 -2.43 -14.29
C ILE A 325 -18.50 -2.46 -12.94
N SER A 326 -17.87 -3.02 -11.92
CA SER A 326 -18.41 -3.05 -10.56
C SER A 326 -18.63 -1.64 -9.99
N THR A 327 -17.63 -0.77 -10.16
CA THR A 327 -17.67 0.63 -9.67
C THR A 327 -18.76 1.45 -10.37
N LEU A 328 -18.97 1.22 -11.68
CA LEU A 328 -20.00 1.90 -12.46
C LEU A 328 -21.38 1.23 -12.39
N GLY A 329 -21.51 0.08 -11.70
CA GLY A 329 -22.78 -0.65 -11.56
C GLY A 329 -23.29 -1.26 -12.87
N ILE A 330 -22.40 -1.73 -13.75
CA ILE A 330 -22.73 -2.27 -15.07
C ILE A 330 -23.03 -3.78 -14.95
N PRO A 331 -24.13 -4.28 -15.54
CA PRO A 331 -24.54 -5.68 -15.32
C PRO A 331 -23.76 -6.72 -16.14
N THR A 332 -22.98 -6.32 -17.16
CA THR A 332 -22.27 -7.25 -18.05
C THR A 332 -20.89 -6.76 -18.45
N VAL A 333 -19.95 -7.70 -18.60
CA VAL A 333 -18.53 -7.43 -18.88
C VAL A 333 -18.31 -7.16 -20.37
N SER A 334 -18.31 -5.89 -20.79
CA SER A 334 -17.81 -5.48 -22.11
C SER A 334 -17.38 -4.02 -22.13
N GLU A 335 -16.35 -3.68 -22.92
CA GLU A 335 -15.92 -2.30 -23.14
C GLU A 335 -17.05 -1.43 -23.72
N SER A 336 -17.89 -2.00 -24.58
CA SER A 336 -19.05 -1.31 -25.17
C SER A 336 -20.06 -0.86 -24.10
N ASN A 337 -20.29 -1.68 -23.08
CA ASN A 337 -21.19 -1.32 -21.98
C ASN A 337 -20.62 -0.20 -21.12
N ILE A 338 -19.30 -0.17 -20.91
CA ILE A 338 -18.62 0.93 -20.21
C ILE A 338 -18.82 2.24 -20.97
N ILE A 339 -18.60 2.24 -22.29
CA ILE A 339 -18.83 3.42 -23.14
C ILE A 339 -20.28 3.90 -23.05
N GLN A 340 -21.24 3.00 -23.15
CA GLN A 340 -22.66 3.33 -23.04
C GLN A 340 -23.01 3.96 -21.70
N VAL A 341 -22.56 3.39 -20.58
CA VAL A 341 -22.87 3.91 -19.24
C VAL A 341 -22.21 5.25 -19.00
N LEU A 342 -20.96 5.43 -19.40
CA LEU A 342 -20.28 6.72 -19.26
C LEU A 342 -20.92 7.81 -20.12
N CYS A 343 -21.31 7.51 -21.36
CA CYS A 343 -22.05 8.44 -22.21
C CYS A 343 -23.43 8.78 -21.61
N LYS A 344 -24.14 7.79 -21.07
CA LYS A 344 -25.43 8.00 -20.39
C LYS A 344 -25.29 8.86 -19.14
N ASN A 345 -24.23 8.66 -18.35
CA ASN A 345 -23.96 9.48 -17.17
C ASN A 345 -23.73 10.95 -17.56
N LEU A 346 -22.95 11.22 -18.61
CA LEU A 346 -22.77 12.58 -19.13
C LEU A 346 -24.09 13.21 -19.60
N GLN A 347 -24.98 12.43 -20.24
CA GLN A 347 -26.30 12.91 -20.63
C GLN A 347 -27.18 13.23 -19.43
N ASN A 348 -27.19 12.37 -18.40
CA ASN A 348 -27.90 12.61 -17.15
C ASN A 348 -27.36 13.87 -16.43
N ASP A 349 -26.05 14.07 -16.42
CA ASP A 349 -25.42 15.27 -15.85
C ASP A 349 -25.88 16.54 -16.59
N LEU A 350 -25.99 16.47 -17.92
CA LEU A 350 -26.50 17.57 -18.73
C LEU A 350 -27.97 17.89 -18.43
N GLU A 351 -28.82 16.86 -18.32
CA GLU A 351 -30.25 17.02 -17.96
C GLU A 351 -30.39 17.62 -16.55
N ASN A 352 -29.64 17.15 -15.58
CA ASN A 352 -29.62 17.68 -14.23
C ASN A 352 -29.14 19.15 -14.21
N ALA A 353 -28.09 19.48 -14.97
CA ALA A 353 -27.62 20.85 -15.08
C ALA A 353 -28.67 21.78 -15.70
N ARG A 354 -29.40 21.31 -16.71
CA ARG A 354 -30.52 22.06 -17.33
C ARG A 354 -31.66 22.27 -16.32
N MET A 355 -32.07 21.23 -15.59
CA MET A 355 -33.10 21.38 -14.54
C MET A 355 -32.69 22.40 -13.47
N ILE A 356 -31.45 22.36 -13.02
CA ILE A 356 -30.92 23.33 -12.05
C ILE A 356 -30.94 24.74 -12.65
N HIS A 357 -30.57 24.90 -13.90
CA HIS A 357 -30.58 26.19 -14.58
C HIS A 357 -31.99 26.77 -14.69
N GLU A 358 -32.98 25.97 -15.08
CA GLU A 358 -34.40 26.40 -15.12
C GLU A 358 -34.92 26.74 -13.72
N THR A 359 -34.56 25.95 -12.70
CA THR A 359 -34.91 26.25 -11.31
C THR A 359 -34.38 27.63 -10.87
N LYS A 360 -33.12 27.92 -11.22
CA LYS A 360 -32.47 29.22 -10.88
C LYS A 360 -33.15 30.42 -11.55
N LYS A 361 -33.72 30.27 -12.72
CA LYS A 361 -34.48 31.32 -13.38
C LYS A 361 -35.76 31.72 -12.61
N ILE A 362 -36.37 30.76 -11.91
CA ILE A 362 -37.62 30.92 -11.18
C ILE A 362 -37.40 31.29 -9.72
N MET A 363 -36.23 31.02 -9.15
CA MET A 363 -35.91 31.33 -7.75
C MET A 363 -35.92 32.83 -7.45
N ILE A 364 -36.31 33.17 -6.23
CA ILE A 364 -36.29 34.53 -5.71
C ILE A 364 -34.91 34.84 -5.15
N TYR A 365 -34.29 35.93 -5.60
CA TYR A 365 -32.97 36.39 -5.17
C TYR A 365 -33.07 37.74 -4.46
N ALA A 366 -32.12 38.04 -3.57
CA ALA A 366 -32.10 39.31 -2.86
C ALA A 366 -31.85 40.51 -3.80
N THR A 367 -31.14 40.32 -4.90
CA THR A 367 -30.87 41.32 -5.93
C THR A 367 -30.91 40.71 -7.33
N GLU A 368 -31.24 41.51 -8.34
CA GLU A 368 -31.26 41.08 -9.74
C GLU A 368 -29.83 40.71 -10.23
N GLN A 369 -28.83 41.40 -9.70
CA GLN A 369 -27.43 41.10 -10.02
C GLN A 369 -27.02 39.67 -9.58
N LEU A 370 -27.38 39.28 -8.34
CA LEU A 370 -27.14 37.91 -7.84
C LEU A 370 -27.88 36.84 -8.66
N LYS A 371 -29.09 37.16 -9.16
CA LYS A 371 -29.84 36.29 -10.03
C LYS A 371 -29.13 36.08 -11.35
N GLN A 372 -28.68 37.15 -12.01
CA GLN A 372 -27.94 37.10 -13.27
C GLN A 372 -26.64 36.33 -13.14
N GLU A 373 -25.84 36.56 -12.08
CA GLU A 373 -24.62 35.80 -11.81
C GLU A 373 -24.89 34.31 -11.60
N SER A 374 -25.95 33.97 -10.86
CA SER A 374 -26.34 32.56 -10.61
C SER A 374 -26.77 31.84 -11.89
N ILE A 375 -27.55 32.54 -12.77
CA ILE A 375 -27.98 32.04 -14.08
C ILE A 375 -26.77 31.85 -14.99
N ALA A 376 -25.87 32.86 -15.08
CA ALA A 376 -24.66 32.78 -15.90
C ALA A 376 -23.75 31.61 -15.49
N LYS A 377 -23.50 31.42 -14.19
CA LYS A 377 -22.71 30.27 -13.68
C LYS A 377 -23.35 28.92 -14.02
N SER A 378 -24.68 28.84 -14.00
CA SER A 378 -25.35 27.58 -14.37
C SER A 378 -25.33 27.33 -15.87
N GLN A 379 -25.37 28.37 -16.71
CA GLN A 379 -25.20 28.25 -18.16
C GLN A 379 -23.77 27.80 -18.51
N GLU A 380 -22.76 28.40 -17.90
CA GLU A 380 -21.36 27.98 -18.07
C GLU A 380 -21.14 26.50 -17.74
N LYS A 381 -21.84 25.98 -16.73
CA LYS A 381 -21.78 24.55 -16.38
C LYS A 381 -22.39 23.68 -17.49
N ILE A 382 -23.52 24.09 -18.08
CA ILE A 382 -24.15 23.40 -19.21
C ILE A 382 -23.20 23.37 -20.41
N ASP A 383 -22.59 24.52 -20.74
CA ASP A 383 -21.70 24.64 -21.88
C ASP A 383 -20.47 23.74 -21.73
N LYS A 384 -19.86 23.70 -20.53
CA LYS A 384 -18.74 22.79 -20.20
C LYS A 384 -19.11 21.29 -20.34
N ILE A 385 -20.34 20.91 -19.97
CA ILE A 385 -20.79 19.52 -20.14
C ILE A 385 -21.02 19.20 -21.62
N ASN A 386 -21.60 20.14 -22.38
CA ASN A 386 -21.78 19.97 -23.83
C ASN A 386 -20.43 19.83 -24.56
N GLU A 387 -19.43 20.63 -24.21
CA GLU A 387 -18.07 20.52 -24.77
C GLU A 387 -17.48 19.11 -24.47
N LYS A 388 -17.62 18.60 -23.25
CA LYS A 388 -17.17 17.25 -22.90
C LYS A 388 -17.87 16.17 -23.73
N ILE A 389 -19.17 16.28 -23.94
CA ILE A 389 -19.96 15.33 -24.75
C ILE A 389 -19.45 15.36 -26.20
N MET A 390 -19.24 16.55 -26.77
CA MET A 390 -18.74 16.71 -28.15
C MET A 390 -17.33 16.11 -28.29
N ASP A 391 -16.45 16.36 -27.33
CA ASP A 391 -15.10 15.79 -27.31
C ASP A 391 -15.11 14.27 -27.27
N VAL A 392 -15.96 13.66 -26.42
CA VAL A 392 -16.13 12.19 -26.35
C VAL A 392 -16.61 11.64 -27.68
N GLN A 393 -17.65 12.24 -28.26
CA GLN A 393 -18.19 11.80 -29.55
C GLN A 393 -17.14 11.87 -30.67
N LYS A 394 -16.33 12.94 -30.70
CA LYS A 394 -15.23 13.07 -31.63
C LYS A 394 -14.19 11.96 -31.45
N ARG A 395 -13.76 11.70 -30.22
CA ARG A 395 -12.76 10.65 -29.91
C ARG A 395 -13.30 9.24 -30.23
N ILE A 396 -14.60 8.97 -29.97
CA ILE A 396 -15.24 7.71 -30.37
C ILE A 396 -15.18 7.53 -31.88
N SER A 397 -15.47 8.60 -32.66
CA SER A 397 -15.42 8.54 -34.14
C SER A 397 -14.00 8.36 -34.70
N GLU A 398 -13.00 8.91 -34.01
CA GLU A 398 -11.58 8.77 -34.39
C GLU A 398 -11.03 7.35 -34.09
N CYS A 399 -11.65 6.62 -33.15
CA CYS A 399 -11.23 5.28 -32.76
C CYS A 399 -11.81 4.14 -33.63
N ASP A 400 -12.49 4.44 -34.75
CA ASP A 400 -13.17 3.45 -35.60
C ASP A 400 -14.15 2.54 -34.80
N ILE A 401 -14.82 3.12 -33.81
CA ILE A 401 -15.85 2.43 -33.00
C ILE A 401 -17.23 2.76 -33.57
N ASP A 402 -18.05 1.74 -33.75
CA ASP A 402 -19.44 1.88 -34.18
C ASP A 402 -20.30 2.62 -33.13
N PRO A 403 -20.95 3.72 -33.45
CA PRO A 403 -21.72 4.51 -32.50
C PRO A 403 -23.00 3.84 -31.97
N ILE A 404 -23.45 2.74 -32.59
CA ILE A 404 -24.67 2.01 -32.20
C ILE A 404 -24.32 0.89 -31.23
N MET A 405 -23.38 0.02 -31.66
CA MET A 405 -23.03 -1.19 -30.92
C MET A 405 -21.76 -1.02 -30.09
N HIS A 406 -21.03 0.09 -30.27
CA HIS A 406 -19.75 0.39 -29.60
C HIS A 406 -18.67 -0.70 -29.77
N ILE A 407 -18.68 -1.36 -30.91
CA ILE A 407 -17.70 -2.37 -31.35
C ILE A 407 -16.80 -1.79 -32.43
N ASP A 408 -15.69 -2.47 -32.73
CA ASP A 408 -14.84 -2.09 -33.85
C ASP A 408 -15.60 -2.13 -35.17
N ILE A 409 -15.46 -1.06 -35.97
CA ILE A 409 -16.04 -1.01 -37.31
C ILE A 409 -15.26 -1.95 -38.23
N MET A 410 -15.88 -3.04 -38.62
CA MET A 410 -15.31 -4.01 -39.55
C MET A 410 -15.65 -3.72 -41.00
N LYS A 411 -16.84 -3.21 -41.24
CA LYS A 411 -17.37 -2.88 -42.56
C LYS A 411 -17.80 -1.41 -42.55
N PRO A 412 -16.86 -0.46 -42.73
CA PRO A 412 -17.13 0.96 -42.55
C PRO A 412 -18.06 1.51 -43.61
N VAL A 413 -19.17 2.14 -43.15
CA VAL A 413 -20.12 2.87 -43.99
C VAL A 413 -20.37 4.26 -43.41
N ILE A 414 -20.57 5.26 -44.28
CA ILE A 414 -20.96 6.62 -43.91
C ILE A 414 -22.39 6.88 -44.30
N THR A 415 -23.16 7.48 -43.39
CA THR A 415 -24.53 7.91 -43.67
C THR A 415 -24.55 9.24 -44.40
N GLY A 416 -25.37 9.37 -45.44
CA GLY A 416 -25.45 10.60 -46.21
C GLY A 416 -26.12 11.79 -45.49
N CYS A 417 -26.68 11.59 -44.28
CA CYS A 417 -27.38 12.63 -43.54
C CYS A 417 -26.45 13.42 -42.57
N CYS A 418 -25.43 12.80 -42.00
CA CYS A 418 -24.56 13.44 -41.02
C CYS A 418 -23.06 13.08 -41.17
N ASN A 419 -22.70 12.35 -42.21
CA ASN A 419 -21.35 11.90 -42.52
C ASN A 419 -20.65 11.13 -41.39
N ASN A 420 -21.43 10.57 -40.45
CA ASN A 420 -20.85 9.72 -39.40
C ASN A 420 -20.60 8.31 -39.92
N LYS A 421 -19.52 7.70 -39.41
CA LYS A 421 -19.09 6.34 -39.73
C LYS A 421 -19.79 5.32 -38.83
N PHE A 422 -20.31 4.25 -39.46
CA PHE A 422 -20.94 3.12 -38.76
C PHE A 422 -20.39 1.80 -39.30
N ASP A 423 -20.57 0.74 -38.54
CA ASP A 423 -20.44 -0.60 -39.07
C ASP A 423 -21.70 -0.95 -39.87
N LEU A 424 -21.54 -1.57 -41.05
CA LEU A 424 -22.65 -1.93 -41.92
C LEU A 424 -23.70 -2.82 -41.23
N GLU A 425 -23.23 -3.79 -40.44
CA GLU A 425 -24.14 -4.71 -39.75
C GLU A 425 -24.92 -4.00 -38.65
N SER A 426 -24.29 -3.10 -37.91
CA SER A 426 -24.92 -2.30 -36.85
C SER A 426 -26.02 -1.37 -37.39
N ILE A 427 -25.72 -0.59 -38.46
CA ILE A 427 -26.70 0.34 -39.03
C ILE A 427 -27.83 -0.41 -39.71
N THR A 428 -27.55 -1.57 -40.31
CA THR A 428 -28.57 -2.42 -40.92
C THR A 428 -29.49 -3.06 -39.89
N ALA A 429 -28.93 -3.51 -38.76
CA ALA A 429 -29.70 -4.04 -37.64
C ALA A 429 -30.58 -2.96 -37.00
N HIS A 430 -30.08 -1.73 -36.85
CA HIS A 430 -30.85 -0.59 -36.36
C HIS A 430 -32.02 -0.26 -37.29
N TYR A 431 -31.77 -0.20 -38.61
CA TYR A 431 -32.85 -0.02 -39.63
C TYR A 431 -33.93 -1.09 -39.52
N SER A 432 -33.52 -2.38 -39.51
CA SER A 432 -34.45 -3.51 -39.42
C SER A 432 -35.25 -3.53 -38.11
N HIS A 433 -34.68 -3.09 -37.01
CA HIS A 433 -35.37 -2.96 -35.74
C HIS A 433 -36.47 -1.87 -35.79
N GLN A 434 -36.16 -0.71 -36.36
CA GLN A 434 -37.16 0.37 -36.53
C GLN A 434 -38.27 -0.05 -37.47
N GLU A 435 -37.96 -0.70 -38.60
CA GLU A 435 -38.93 -1.20 -39.56
C GLU A 435 -39.89 -2.25 -38.95
N LYS A 436 -39.35 -3.26 -38.25
CA LYS A 436 -40.15 -4.30 -37.57
C LYS A 436 -41.09 -3.77 -36.50
N ASN A 437 -40.68 -2.71 -35.80
CA ASN A 437 -41.46 -2.10 -34.72
C ASN A 437 -42.33 -0.93 -35.19
N HIS A 438 -42.46 -0.71 -36.51
CA HIS A 438 -43.21 0.38 -37.11
C HIS A 438 -42.80 1.77 -36.56
N LEU A 439 -41.51 1.94 -36.21
CA LEU A 439 -40.95 3.21 -35.77
C LEU A 439 -40.47 4.04 -36.96
N PRO A 440 -40.38 5.38 -36.84
CA PRO A 440 -39.77 6.21 -37.86
C PRO A 440 -38.32 5.76 -38.14
N ILE A 441 -38.00 5.51 -39.41
CA ILE A 441 -36.68 5.08 -39.83
C ILE A 441 -35.74 6.29 -39.86
N VAL A 442 -35.00 6.48 -38.81
CA VAL A 442 -34.11 7.64 -38.62
C VAL A 442 -32.68 7.24 -38.24
N CYS A 443 -31.75 8.09 -38.60
CA CYS A 443 -30.35 7.93 -38.19
C CYS A 443 -30.24 7.96 -36.66
N PRO A 444 -29.50 7.04 -36.05
CA PRO A 444 -29.36 6.97 -34.57
C PRO A 444 -28.67 8.20 -33.98
N LEU A 445 -27.86 8.92 -34.74
CA LEU A 445 -27.12 10.10 -34.26
C LEU A 445 -27.85 11.41 -34.53
N CYS A 446 -28.14 11.70 -35.80
CA CYS A 446 -28.72 13.00 -36.17
C CYS A 446 -30.25 13.01 -36.29
N ARG A 447 -30.90 11.84 -36.14
CA ARG A 447 -32.36 11.66 -36.24
C ARG A 447 -32.99 12.07 -37.58
N ALA A 448 -32.17 12.35 -38.59
CA ALA A 448 -32.66 12.58 -39.94
C ALA A 448 -33.13 11.26 -40.59
N PRO A 449 -34.05 11.28 -41.58
CA PRO A 449 -34.47 10.07 -42.28
C PRO A 449 -33.30 9.26 -42.80
N LEU A 450 -33.28 7.96 -42.50
CA LEU A 450 -32.21 7.02 -42.87
C LEU A 450 -32.63 6.24 -44.12
N ASP A 451 -31.78 6.32 -45.16
CA ASP A 451 -31.97 5.55 -46.41
C ASP A 451 -30.73 4.67 -46.60
N LEU A 452 -30.88 3.35 -46.47
CA LEU A 452 -29.76 2.40 -46.64
C LEU A 452 -29.16 2.43 -48.04
N LYS A 453 -29.92 2.89 -49.07
CA LYS A 453 -29.38 3.01 -50.43
C LYS A 453 -28.41 4.16 -50.60
N LYS A 454 -28.38 5.08 -49.65
CA LYS A 454 -27.46 6.24 -49.63
C LYS A 454 -26.26 6.05 -48.72
N LEU A 455 -26.03 4.84 -48.23
CA LEU A 455 -24.80 4.52 -47.47
C LEU A 455 -23.62 4.49 -48.43
N LEU A 456 -22.54 5.21 -48.03
CA LEU A 456 -21.29 5.21 -48.77
C LEU A 456 -20.32 4.26 -48.08
N TYR A 457 -19.80 3.27 -48.80
CA TYR A 457 -18.74 2.39 -48.31
C TYR A 457 -17.41 3.12 -48.30
N VAL A 458 -16.69 3.07 -47.21
CA VAL A 458 -15.45 3.80 -47.02
C VAL A 458 -14.35 2.85 -46.55
N GLY A 459 -13.43 2.52 -47.44
CA GLY A 459 -12.26 1.68 -47.10
C GLY A 459 -12.39 0.22 -47.54
N GLU A 460 -11.34 -0.55 -47.32
CA GLU A 460 -11.32 -1.99 -47.53
C GLU A 460 -12.06 -2.69 -46.39
N PHE A 461 -12.86 -3.74 -46.72
CA PHE A 461 -13.43 -4.60 -45.72
C PHE A 461 -12.32 -5.25 -44.92
N LYS A 462 -12.27 -5.04 -43.62
CA LYS A 462 -11.42 -5.81 -42.71
C LYS A 462 -12.06 -7.21 -42.66
N GLY A 463 -11.63 -8.12 -43.58
CA GLY A 463 -12.16 -9.48 -43.69
C GLY A 463 -12.06 -10.25 -42.38
N ASP A 464 -12.83 -11.35 -42.26
CA ASP A 464 -12.83 -12.24 -41.10
C ASP A 464 -11.40 -12.52 -40.63
N ARG A 465 -11.11 -12.12 -39.40
CA ARG A 465 -9.81 -12.37 -38.76
C ARG A 465 -9.61 -13.85 -38.45
N VAL A 466 -9.53 -14.68 -39.49
CA VAL A 466 -8.78 -15.93 -39.48
C VAL A 466 -7.53 -15.70 -40.35
N SER A 467 -6.79 -14.67 -40.09
CA SER A 467 -5.43 -14.57 -40.63
C SER A 467 -4.47 -15.06 -39.54
N LYS A 468 -3.82 -16.16 -39.81
CA LYS A 468 -2.54 -16.49 -39.16
C LYS A 468 -1.71 -15.23 -39.17
N LYS A 469 -1.63 -14.51 -38.01
CA LYS A 469 -0.66 -13.44 -37.83
C LYS A 469 0.69 -14.06 -38.18
N LYS A 470 1.34 -13.60 -39.26
CA LYS A 470 2.79 -13.72 -39.40
C LYS A 470 3.32 -13.01 -38.16
N GLU A 471 4.06 -13.73 -37.32
CA GLU A 471 4.76 -13.09 -36.20
C GLU A 471 5.60 -11.96 -36.82
N PRO A 472 5.44 -10.71 -36.34
CA PRO A 472 6.27 -9.62 -36.80
C PRO A 472 7.72 -9.99 -36.51
N THR A 473 8.61 -9.71 -37.44
CA THR A 473 10.04 -9.98 -37.33
C THR A 473 10.69 -9.24 -36.15
N GLU A 474 10.00 -8.27 -35.59
CA GLU A 474 10.40 -7.52 -34.40
C GLU A 474 9.17 -7.13 -33.59
N TRP A 475 9.22 -7.36 -32.25
CA TRP A 475 8.12 -7.02 -31.33
C TRP A 475 8.24 -5.56 -30.87
N VAL A 476 7.27 -4.73 -31.24
CA VAL A 476 7.22 -3.31 -30.84
C VAL A 476 6.19 -3.16 -29.70
N SER A 477 6.66 -3.09 -28.47
CA SER A 477 5.82 -3.13 -27.26
C SER A 477 4.76 -2.02 -27.18
N ILE A 478 5.04 -0.83 -27.71
CA ILE A 478 4.14 0.33 -27.69
C ILE A 478 2.89 0.15 -28.58
N GLU A 479 2.92 -0.80 -29.50
CA GLU A 479 1.77 -1.13 -30.36
C GLU A 479 0.80 -2.13 -29.71
N HIS A 480 1.19 -2.71 -28.57
CA HIS A 480 0.48 -3.78 -27.88
C HIS A 480 0.00 -3.37 -26.49
N THR A 481 -1.14 -3.92 -26.08
CA THR A 481 -1.69 -3.75 -24.72
C THR A 481 -0.75 -4.34 -23.66
N LYS A 482 -1.01 -4.04 -22.38
CA LYS A 482 -0.23 -4.64 -21.28
C LYS A 482 -0.36 -6.16 -21.24
N ILE A 483 -1.56 -6.71 -21.51
CA ILE A 483 -1.78 -8.16 -21.54
C ILE A 483 -1.04 -8.82 -22.71
N GLU A 484 -1.08 -8.24 -23.92
CA GLU A 484 -0.33 -8.76 -25.06
C GLU A 484 1.20 -8.72 -24.81
N ASN A 485 1.70 -7.64 -24.23
CA ASN A 485 3.09 -7.53 -23.83
C ASN A 485 3.45 -8.54 -22.72
N LEU A 486 2.56 -8.75 -21.75
CA LEU A 486 2.73 -9.77 -20.72
C LEU A 486 2.84 -11.17 -21.34
N GLU A 487 1.93 -11.54 -22.23
CA GLU A 487 1.98 -12.84 -22.91
C GLU A 487 3.27 -13.02 -23.70
N TYR A 488 3.71 -11.97 -24.41
CA TYR A 488 4.97 -12.00 -25.14
C TYR A 488 6.16 -12.24 -24.20
N LEU A 489 6.26 -11.49 -23.09
CA LEU A 489 7.30 -11.68 -22.08
C LEU A 489 7.31 -13.12 -21.52
N LEU A 490 6.13 -13.62 -21.15
CA LEU A 490 5.99 -14.96 -20.58
C LEU A 490 6.38 -16.07 -21.57
N ARG A 491 6.22 -15.85 -22.87
CA ARG A 491 6.57 -16.82 -23.92
C ARG A 491 8.03 -16.77 -24.34
N THR A 492 8.61 -15.55 -24.43
CA THR A 492 9.88 -15.35 -25.14
C THR A 492 11.04 -14.94 -24.26
N GLN A 493 10.78 -14.20 -23.15
CA GLN A 493 11.85 -13.62 -22.36
C GLN A 493 12.01 -14.24 -20.98
N ILE A 494 10.94 -14.81 -20.41
CA ILE A 494 10.97 -15.40 -19.08
C ILE A 494 10.97 -16.93 -19.20
N GLU A 495 12.05 -17.57 -18.74
CA GLU A 495 12.17 -19.02 -18.73
C GLU A 495 11.01 -19.69 -17.97
N GLN A 496 10.55 -20.85 -18.46
CA GLN A 496 9.44 -21.61 -17.88
C GLN A 496 9.70 -22.10 -16.44
N THR A 497 10.96 -22.18 -16.04
CA THR A 497 11.40 -22.62 -14.71
C THR A 497 11.28 -21.52 -13.65
N LYS A 498 11.30 -20.25 -14.05
CA LYS A 498 11.32 -19.08 -13.18
C LYS A 498 10.01 -18.92 -12.39
N ARG A 499 10.14 -18.52 -11.12
CA ARG A 499 9.02 -18.17 -10.25
C ARG A 499 8.68 -16.70 -10.41
N ILE A 500 7.42 -16.41 -10.67
CA ILE A 500 6.91 -15.09 -11.01
C ILE A 500 5.98 -14.59 -9.91
N LEU A 501 6.20 -13.35 -9.50
CA LEU A 501 5.28 -12.56 -8.70
C LEU A 501 4.73 -11.42 -9.56
N ILE A 502 3.43 -11.43 -9.84
CA ILE A 502 2.78 -10.33 -10.53
C ILE A 502 2.03 -9.46 -9.52
N PHE A 503 2.15 -8.15 -9.66
CA PHE A 503 1.54 -7.18 -8.76
C PHE A 503 0.56 -6.25 -9.48
N SER A 504 -0.61 -6.07 -8.88
CA SER A 504 -1.57 -5.01 -9.22
C SER A 504 -2.25 -4.48 -7.95
N GLU A 505 -2.54 -3.19 -7.90
CA GLU A 505 -3.35 -2.60 -6.81
C GLU A 505 -4.84 -3.02 -6.92
N PHE A 506 -5.24 -3.55 -8.07
CA PHE A 506 -6.62 -3.92 -8.38
C PHE A 506 -6.75 -5.43 -8.59
N GLU A 507 -7.87 -6.01 -8.18
CA GLU A 507 -8.11 -7.45 -8.22
C GLU A 507 -8.93 -7.94 -9.42
N GLY A 508 -9.67 -7.09 -10.09
CA GLY A 508 -10.58 -7.51 -11.16
C GLY A 508 -9.88 -7.98 -12.43
N ASN A 509 -8.59 -7.67 -12.60
CA ASN A 509 -7.80 -8.17 -13.74
C ASN A 509 -7.22 -9.59 -13.54
N VAL A 510 -7.42 -10.21 -12.36
CA VAL A 510 -6.85 -11.54 -12.04
C VAL A 510 -7.28 -12.61 -13.04
N SER A 511 -8.54 -12.58 -13.48
CA SER A 511 -9.08 -13.53 -14.48
C SER A 511 -8.33 -13.43 -15.81
N GLN A 512 -8.14 -12.22 -16.31
CA GLN A 512 -7.43 -11.91 -17.55
C GLN A 512 -5.94 -12.27 -17.46
N LEU A 513 -5.30 -11.91 -16.35
CA LEU A 513 -3.91 -12.28 -16.08
C LEU A 513 -3.75 -13.80 -16.01
N GLY A 514 -4.68 -14.49 -15.33
CA GLY A 514 -4.69 -15.96 -15.26
C GLY A 514 -4.81 -16.61 -16.63
N GLU A 515 -5.61 -16.04 -17.52
CA GLU A 515 -5.72 -16.49 -18.91
C GLU A 515 -4.41 -16.31 -19.69
N ALA A 516 -3.77 -15.14 -19.56
CA ALA A 516 -2.47 -14.88 -20.16
C ALA A 516 -1.39 -15.89 -19.70
N PHE A 517 -1.37 -16.24 -18.39
CA PHE A 517 -0.46 -17.25 -17.87
C PHE A 517 -0.76 -18.65 -18.41
N ARG A 518 -2.04 -19.06 -18.48
CA ARG A 518 -2.44 -20.35 -19.07
C ARG A 518 -2.04 -20.44 -20.55
N ASN A 519 -2.27 -19.37 -21.31
CA ASN A 519 -1.96 -19.30 -22.75
C ASN A 519 -0.45 -19.32 -23.02
N ALA A 520 0.34 -18.62 -22.21
CA ALA A 520 1.78 -18.46 -22.43
C ALA A 520 2.62 -19.59 -21.80
N ARG A 521 2.26 -20.05 -20.59
CA ARG A 521 3.09 -20.96 -19.77
C ARG A 521 2.43 -22.30 -19.46
N LYS A 522 1.15 -22.48 -19.77
CA LYS A 522 0.33 -23.64 -19.37
C LYS A 522 0.29 -23.87 -17.86
N ASN A 523 0.52 -22.82 -17.08
CA ASN A 523 0.53 -22.82 -15.61
C ASN A 523 -0.53 -21.85 -15.10
N GLU A 524 -1.04 -22.11 -13.91
CA GLU A 524 -2.02 -21.24 -13.26
C GLU A 524 -1.36 -20.09 -12.51
N LEU A 525 -2.11 -19.00 -12.35
CA LEU A 525 -1.79 -17.85 -11.52
C LEU A 525 -2.60 -17.96 -10.22
N TYR A 526 -1.93 -17.97 -9.07
CA TYR A 526 -2.55 -18.13 -7.77
C TYR A 526 -2.64 -16.77 -7.04
N PRO A 527 -3.85 -16.25 -6.79
CA PRO A 527 -4.00 -15.01 -6.04
C PRO A 527 -3.76 -15.23 -4.55
N LEU A 528 -2.92 -14.39 -3.95
CA LEU A 528 -2.70 -14.37 -2.50
C LEU A 528 -3.87 -13.68 -1.82
N LYS A 529 -4.95 -14.43 -1.55
CA LYS A 529 -6.16 -13.96 -0.86
C LYS A 529 -6.79 -15.05 -0.01
N GLY A 530 -7.61 -14.65 0.97
CA GLY A 530 -8.36 -15.56 1.83
C GLY A 530 -7.85 -15.62 3.27
N SER A 531 -8.01 -16.77 3.91
CA SER A 531 -7.56 -16.95 5.30
C SER A 531 -6.04 -16.99 5.41
N ILE A 532 -5.51 -16.60 6.57
CA ILE A 532 -4.06 -16.62 6.83
C ILE A 532 -3.46 -18.00 6.58
N GLY A 533 -4.13 -19.06 7.05
CA GLY A 533 -3.67 -20.44 6.82
C GLY A 533 -3.58 -20.80 5.33
N HIS A 534 -4.52 -20.34 4.51
CA HIS A 534 -4.49 -20.53 3.07
C HIS A 534 -3.33 -19.78 2.41
N ILE A 535 -3.14 -18.51 2.78
CA ILE A 535 -2.04 -17.67 2.27
C ILE A 535 -0.67 -18.28 2.65
N THR A 536 -0.51 -18.73 3.91
CA THR A 536 0.73 -19.38 4.38
C THR A 536 1.03 -20.64 3.56
N ASN A 537 0.01 -21.48 3.34
CA ASN A 537 0.17 -22.69 2.53
C ASN A 537 0.56 -22.39 1.07
N LEU A 538 -0.05 -21.38 0.44
CA LEU A 538 0.33 -20.93 -0.91
C LEU A 538 1.78 -20.45 -0.97
N ILE A 539 2.23 -19.71 0.05
CA ILE A 539 3.61 -19.23 0.11
C ILE A 539 4.59 -20.38 0.31
N GLU A 540 4.26 -21.39 1.14
CA GLU A 540 5.07 -22.59 1.31
C GLU A 540 5.19 -23.36 0.02
N GLN A 541 4.08 -23.61 -0.69
CA GLN A 541 4.09 -24.29 -2.00
C GLN A 541 4.90 -23.50 -3.04
N TYR A 542 4.81 -22.16 -3.03
CA TYR A 542 5.59 -21.31 -3.93
C TYR A 542 7.08 -21.36 -3.60
N ASN A 543 7.47 -21.27 -2.33
CA ASN A 543 8.86 -21.35 -1.91
C ASN A 543 9.46 -22.73 -2.17
N ASN A 544 8.67 -23.80 -2.07
CA ASN A 544 9.09 -25.18 -2.43
C ASN A 544 9.16 -25.42 -3.93
N GLY A 545 8.49 -24.59 -4.75
CA GLY A 545 8.47 -24.69 -6.20
C GLY A 545 7.31 -25.53 -6.78
N ASP A 546 6.36 -25.93 -5.94
CA ASP A 546 5.15 -26.66 -6.34
C ASP A 546 4.24 -25.78 -7.21
N ILE A 547 4.16 -24.48 -6.87
CA ILE A 547 3.53 -23.45 -7.69
C ILE A 547 4.57 -22.40 -8.09
N LYS A 548 4.39 -21.80 -9.28
CA LYS A 548 5.41 -20.90 -9.86
C LYS A 548 4.93 -19.47 -10.05
N ASN A 549 3.64 -19.21 -10.04
CA ASN A 549 3.11 -17.89 -10.35
C ASN A 549 2.15 -17.45 -9.24
N LEU A 550 2.47 -16.32 -8.60
CA LEU A 550 1.63 -15.69 -7.58
C LEU A 550 1.15 -14.32 -8.06
N PHE A 551 -0.10 -14.00 -7.72
CA PHE A 551 -0.64 -12.66 -7.84
C PHE A 551 -0.71 -12.02 -6.44
N LEU A 552 -0.10 -10.85 -6.31
CA LEU A 552 -0.10 -10.05 -5.09
C LEU A 552 -0.86 -8.75 -5.31
N ASN A 553 -1.84 -8.50 -4.45
CA ASN A 553 -2.59 -7.25 -4.41
C ASN A 553 -2.03 -6.32 -3.33
N ALA A 554 -2.29 -5.00 -3.45
CA ALA A 554 -1.87 -3.98 -2.48
C ALA A 554 -2.33 -4.27 -1.05
N THR A 555 -3.54 -4.82 -0.88
CA THR A 555 -4.11 -5.19 0.43
C THR A 555 -3.21 -6.14 1.23
N TYR A 556 -2.51 -7.03 0.55
CA TYR A 556 -1.60 -8.01 1.15
C TYR A 556 -0.12 -7.60 1.08
N CYS A 557 0.18 -6.48 0.41
CA CYS A 557 1.56 -6.00 0.24
C CYS A 557 2.23 -5.66 1.58
N GLY A 558 1.47 -5.10 2.54
CA GLY A 558 1.91 -4.78 3.91
C GLY A 558 2.13 -5.98 4.83
N SER A 559 1.83 -7.21 4.41
CA SER A 559 1.67 -8.36 5.30
C SER A 559 2.96 -9.11 5.71
N GLY A 560 4.15 -8.55 5.51
CA GLY A 560 5.41 -9.19 5.95
C GLY A 560 5.76 -10.50 5.21
N LEU A 561 5.11 -10.80 4.08
CA LEU A 561 5.31 -12.02 3.32
C LEU A 561 6.77 -12.21 2.90
N ASN A 562 7.29 -13.42 3.06
CA ASN A 562 8.62 -13.79 2.59
C ASN A 562 8.54 -14.53 1.25
N LEU A 563 8.90 -13.84 0.18
CA LEU A 563 8.90 -14.34 -1.20
C LEU A 563 10.31 -14.30 -1.80
N GLU A 564 11.34 -14.63 -1.01
CA GLU A 564 12.76 -14.57 -1.40
C GLU A 564 13.11 -15.47 -2.58
N LYS A 565 12.27 -16.46 -2.85
CA LYS A 565 12.48 -17.41 -3.97
C LYS A 565 11.89 -16.92 -5.31
N THR A 566 11.32 -15.71 -5.35
CA THR A 566 10.82 -15.10 -6.59
C THR A 566 11.97 -14.75 -7.53
N ASP A 567 11.93 -15.18 -8.76
CA ASP A 567 12.95 -14.87 -9.77
C ASP A 567 12.59 -13.59 -10.53
N VAL A 568 11.30 -13.37 -10.79
CA VAL A 568 10.77 -12.28 -11.61
C VAL A 568 9.62 -11.59 -10.91
N VAL A 569 9.64 -10.27 -10.86
CA VAL A 569 8.50 -9.44 -10.45
C VAL A 569 7.95 -8.71 -11.66
N ILE A 570 6.64 -8.76 -11.87
CA ILE A 570 5.94 -8.03 -12.94
C ILE A 570 4.99 -7.02 -12.30
N ILE A 571 5.09 -5.76 -12.71
CA ILE A 571 4.30 -4.65 -12.17
C ILE A 571 3.40 -4.12 -13.28
N MET A 572 2.08 -4.17 -13.05
CA MET A 572 1.07 -3.91 -14.06
C MET A 572 0.71 -2.43 -14.25
N HIS A 573 1.08 -1.56 -13.30
CA HIS A 573 0.80 -0.12 -13.40
C HIS A 573 1.79 0.68 -12.55
N LYS A 574 1.91 1.97 -12.84
CA LYS A 574 2.75 2.89 -12.09
C LYS A 574 2.20 3.07 -10.68
N MET A 575 3.08 3.05 -9.72
CA MET A 575 2.76 3.22 -8.31
C MET A 575 3.71 4.20 -7.63
N THR A 576 3.43 4.56 -6.39
CA THR A 576 4.35 5.36 -5.58
C THR A 576 5.65 4.59 -5.32
N GLN A 577 6.75 5.32 -5.12
CA GLN A 577 8.04 4.71 -4.82
C GLN A 577 7.98 3.84 -3.55
N ASP A 578 7.19 4.24 -2.57
CA ASP A 578 7.02 3.49 -1.32
C ASP A 578 6.33 2.14 -1.57
N ASN A 579 5.27 2.11 -2.39
CA ASN A 579 4.61 0.87 -2.79
C ASN A 579 5.54 -0.03 -3.61
N MET A 580 6.29 0.56 -4.55
CA MET A 580 7.31 -0.16 -5.33
C MET A 580 8.33 -0.83 -4.41
N ASN A 581 8.88 -0.09 -3.45
CA ASN A 581 9.86 -0.59 -2.49
C ASN A 581 9.27 -1.70 -1.61
N GLN A 582 8.00 -1.62 -1.25
CA GLN A 582 7.31 -2.66 -0.50
C GLN A 582 7.16 -3.95 -1.31
N VAL A 583 6.70 -3.86 -2.56
CA VAL A 583 6.53 -5.02 -3.46
C VAL A 583 7.86 -5.70 -3.74
N VAL A 584 8.84 -4.93 -4.20
CA VAL A 584 10.19 -5.43 -4.52
C VAL A 584 10.84 -6.01 -3.27
N GLY A 585 10.71 -5.35 -2.12
CA GLY A 585 11.27 -5.81 -0.86
C GLY A 585 10.66 -7.11 -0.30
N ARG A 586 9.57 -7.63 -0.90
CA ARG A 586 9.08 -9.00 -0.61
C ARG A 586 9.93 -10.08 -1.27
N ALA A 587 10.47 -9.79 -2.45
CA ALA A 587 11.34 -10.68 -3.23
C ALA A 587 12.84 -10.42 -2.98
N GLN A 588 13.23 -9.16 -2.82
CA GLN A 588 14.61 -8.73 -2.58
C GLN A 588 14.93 -8.80 -1.07
N ARG A 589 15.22 -9.99 -0.58
CA ARG A 589 15.45 -10.28 0.84
C ARG A 589 16.66 -11.15 1.08
N LEU A 590 17.12 -11.14 2.32
CA LEU A 590 18.09 -12.09 2.86
C LEU A 590 17.68 -13.54 2.57
N GLY A 591 18.61 -14.34 2.06
CA GLY A 591 18.36 -15.71 1.64
C GLY A 591 18.11 -15.85 0.13
N ARG A 592 17.95 -14.73 -0.60
CA ARG A 592 17.89 -14.74 -2.05
C ARG A 592 19.21 -15.14 -2.66
N THR A 593 19.15 -16.03 -3.63
CA THR A 593 20.28 -16.41 -4.48
C THR A 593 20.01 -15.93 -5.91
N GLY A 594 20.92 -15.13 -6.47
CA GLY A 594 20.81 -14.59 -7.82
C GLY A 594 20.03 -13.27 -7.94
N ARG A 595 20.12 -12.68 -9.11
CA ARG A 595 19.55 -11.37 -9.44
C ARG A 595 18.03 -11.43 -9.60
N LEU A 596 17.32 -10.41 -9.14
CA LEU A 596 15.90 -10.23 -9.36
C LEU A 596 15.66 -9.45 -10.65
N ASP A 597 14.81 -9.99 -11.54
CA ASP A 597 14.34 -9.27 -12.70
C ASP A 597 12.98 -8.63 -12.41
N ILE A 598 12.83 -7.34 -12.74
CA ILE A 598 11.60 -6.56 -12.53
C ILE A 598 11.15 -6.00 -13.87
N TYR A 599 9.97 -6.39 -14.32
CA TYR A 599 9.34 -5.85 -15.52
C TYR A 599 8.18 -4.93 -15.14
N CYS A 600 8.25 -3.67 -15.58
CA CYS A 600 7.22 -2.67 -15.33
C CYS A 600 6.46 -2.40 -16.64
N LEU A 601 5.20 -2.78 -16.70
CA LEU A 601 4.32 -2.58 -17.85
C LEU A 601 3.52 -1.29 -17.66
N TYR A 602 3.93 -0.22 -18.29
CA TYR A 602 3.33 1.10 -18.16
C TYR A 602 2.70 1.55 -19.47
N ALA A 603 1.51 2.13 -19.38
CA ALA A 603 0.90 2.76 -20.54
C ALA A 603 1.65 4.04 -20.91
N GLU A 604 1.57 4.47 -22.19
CA GLU A 604 2.31 5.62 -22.70
C GLU A 604 2.01 6.93 -21.94
N ASN A 605 0.79 7.06 -21.41
CA ASN A 605 0.30 8.25 -20.69
C ASN A 605 0.19 8.04 -19.17
N GLU A 606 0.93 7.09 -18.60
CA GLU A 606 0.91 6.72 -17.18
C GLU A 606 1.98 7.42 -16.33
#